data_c01aed483641480e4f2e4f202453ce4e
#
_entry.id   c01aed483641480e4f2e4f202453ce4e
#
_cell.length_a   1.000
_cell.length_b   1.000
_cell.length_c   1.000
_cell.angle_alpha   90.00
_cell.angle_beta   90.00
_cell.angle_gamma   90.00
#
_symmetry.space_group_name_H-M   'P 1'
#
loop_
_entity.id
_entity.type
_entity.pdbx_description
1 polymer ?
#
loop_
_entity_poly.entity_id
_entity_poly.type
_entity_poly.pdbx_seq_one_letter_code
_entity_poly.pdbx_strand_id
1 'polypeptide(L)' 'MKLPQGIQRTAYRKLRIIHNAQDLRDIRALPGNSYEELKGDRKGQSSVRSNDQYRVCFIWRENDAYEVEIVDYH' A
#
# COMPACT_ATOMS: atom_id res chain seq x y z
N MET A 1 -1.65 -8.53 -8.31
CA MET A 1 -0.45 -8.74 -7.48
C MET A 1 -0.57 -10.03 -6.71
N LYS A 2 0.55 -10.61 -6.31
CA LYS A 2 0.58 -11.84 -5.54
C LYS A 2 0.69 -11.50 -4.05
N LEU A 3 -0.17 -12.11 -3.23
CA LEU A 3 -0.16 -11.84 -1.79
C LEU A 3 0.90 -12.68 -1.09
N PRO A 4 1.80 -12.06 -0.31
CA PRO A 4 2.82 -12.80 0.42
C PRO A 4 2.24 -13.58 1.60
N GLN A 5 2.97 -14.60 2.04
CA GLN A 5 2.61 -15.37 3.23
C GLN A 5 3.57 -15.03 4.36
N GLY A 6 3.13 -15.29 5.59
CA GLY A 6 3.99 -15.12 6.75
C GLY A 6 4.19 -13.70 7.21
N ILE A 7 3.41 -12.76 6.69
CA ILE A 7 3.51 -11.37 7.11
C ILE A 7 2.51 -11.09 8.24
N GLN A 8 2.73 -9.97 8.91
CA GLN A 8 1.87 -9.50 9.97
C GLN A 8 0.43 -9.33 9.48
N ARG A 9 -0.54 -9.62 10.37
CA ARG A 9 -1.95 -9.58 10.00
C ARG A 9 -2.39 -8.23 9.47
N THR A 10 -1.96 -7.15 10.11
CA THR A 10 -2.34 -5.80 9.68
C THR A 10 -1.81 -5.47 8.30
N ALA A 11 -0.56 -5.85 8.02
CA ALA A 11 0.02 -5.65 6.70
C ALA A 11 -0.70 -6.48 5.65
N TYR A 12 -1.02 -7.72 5.97
CA TYR A 12 -1.74 -8.60 5.06
C TYR A 12 -3.13 -8.01 4.73
N ARG A 13 -3.81 -7.47 5.74
CA ARG A 13 -5.12 -6.85 5.55
C ARG A 13 -5.03 -5.67 4.58
N LYS A 14 -4.00 -4.84 4.73
CA LYS A 14 -3.81 -3.70 3.83
C LYS A 14 -3.47 -4.16 2.41
N LEU A 15 -2.66 -5.21 2.29
CA LEU A 15 -2.35 -5.79 0.99
C LEU A 15 -3.60 -6.32 0.29
N ARG A 16 -4.51 -6.93 1.05
CA ARG A 16 -5.76 -7.41 0.47
C ARG A 16 -6.64 -6.26 -0.01
N ILE A 17 -6.68 -5.15 0.73
CA ILE A 17 -7.41 -3.96 0.30
C ILE A 17 -6.87 -3.46 -1.03
N ILE A 18 -5.54 -3.36 -1.14
CA ILE A 18 -4.90 -2.91 -2.37
C ILE A 18 -5.15 -3.90 -3.51
N HIS A 19 -5.03 -5.19 -3.22
CA HIS A 19 -5.23 -6.23 -4.22
C HIS A 19 -6.65 -6.23 -4.81
N ASN A 20 -7.64 -5.95 -3.97
CA ASN A 20 -9.05 -5.97 -4.38
C ASN A 20 -9.54 -4.63 -4.92
N ALA A 21 -8.75 -3.57 -4.82
CA ALA A 21 -9.16 -2.26 -5.29
C ALA A 21 -9.22 -2.24 -6.82
N GLN A 22 -10.29 -1.66 -7.34
CA GLN A 22 -10.46 -1.51 -8.78
C GLN A 22 -10.01 -0.14 -9.27
N ASP A 23 -9.88 0.80 -8.34
CA ASP A 23 -9.49 2.17 -8.64
C ASP A 23 -8.70 2.71 -7.45
N LEU A 24 -7.73 3.57 -7.73
CA LEU A 24 -6.92 4.18 -6.67
C LEU A 24 -7.80 4.95 -5.67
N ARG A 25 -8.92 5.48 -6.11
CA ARG A 25 -9.86 6.19 -5.22
C ARG A 25 -10.38 5.29 -4.11
N ASP A 26 -10.51 4.00 -4.37
CA ASP A 26 -10.95 3.05 -3.34
C ASP A 26 -9.96 2.98 -2.19
N ILE A 27 -8.66 3.11 -2.50
CA ILE A 27 -7.61 3.07 -1.50
C ILE A 27 -7.51 4.41 -0.78
N ARG A 28 -7.61 5.51 -1.51
CA ARG A 28 -7.48 6.86 -0.94
C ARG A 28 -8.62 7.20 0.00
N ALA A 29 -9.80 6.71 -0.28
CA ALA A 29 -11.01 7.07 0.47
C ALA A 29 -11.14 6.35 1.79
N LEU A 30 -10.42 5.26 2.03
CA LEU A 30 -10.58 4.46 3.23
C LEU A 30 -9.93 5.12 4.44
N PRO A 31 -10.71 5.36 5.51
CA PRO A 31 -10.13 5.87 6.76
C PRO A 31 -9.10 4.90 7.31
N GLY A 32 -8.05 5.43 7.91
CA GLY A 32 -7.00 4.61 8.52
C GLY A 32 -5.93 4.16 7.57
N ASN A 33 -6.09 4.38 6.25
CA ASN A 33 -5.02 4.07 5.31
C ASN A 33 -3.92 5.13 5.32
N SER A 34 -4.24 6.35 5.70
CA SER A 34 -3.28 7.48 5.66
C SER A 34 -2.52 7.49 4.34
N TYR A 35 -3.27 7.53 3.25
CA TYR A 35 -2.70 7.47 1.92
C TYR A 35 -1.78 8.66 1.67
N GLU A 36 -0.61 8.40 1.07
CA GLU A 36 0.35 9.42 0.68
C GLU A 36 0.94 9.10 -0.68
N GLU A 37 1.17 10.13 -1.48
CA GLU A 37 2.00 10.03 -2.67
C GLU A 37 3.42 10.39 -2.28
N LEU A 38 4.38 9.54 -2.62
CA LEU A 38 5.75 9.70 -2.19
C LEU A 38 6.51 10.62 -3.15
N LYS A 39 7.55 11.27 -2.63
CA LYS A 39 8.38 12.22 -3.36
C LYS A 39 9.84 11.81 -3.31
N GLY A 40 10.70 12.56 -3.98
CA GLY A 40 12.13 12.27 -3.99
C GLY A 40 12.44 10.99 -4.73
N ASP A 41 13.25 10.15 -4.12
CA ASP A 41 13.68 8.90 -4.73
C ASP A 41 12.54 7.92 -4.98
N ARG A 42 11.43 8.09 -4.27
CA ARG A 42 10.27 7.24 -4.42
C ARG A 42 9.13 7.89 -5.19
N LYS A 43 9.43 8.94 -5.94
CA LYS A 43 8.43 9.62 -6.76
C LYS A 43 7.74 8.63 -7.68
N GLY A 44 6.42 8.72 -7.77
CA GLY A 44 5.60 7.79 -8.55
C GLY A 44 5.06 6.64 -7.73
N GLN A 45 5.49 6.51 -6.48
CA GLN A 45 4.95 5.51 -5.58
C GLN A 45 3.90 6.11 -4.66
N SER A 46 3.00 5.26 -4.21
CA SER A 46 1.99 5.59 -3.21
C SER A 46 2.23 4.74 -1.97
N SER A 47 1.74 5.18 -0.83
CA SER A 47 1.85 4.38 0.38
C SER A 47 0.59 4.47 1.22
N VAL A 48 0.32 3.40 1.94
CA VAL A 48 -0.73 3.35 2.95
C VAL A 48 -0.14 2.85 4.26
N ARG A 49 -0.68 3.36 5.36
CA ARG A 49 -0.24 2.95 6.68
C ARG A 49 -0.73 1.54 7.00
N SER A 50 0.17 0.70 7.48
CA SER A 50 -0.19 -0.61 8.00
C SER A 50 -0.40 -0.54 9.53
N ASN A 51 0.59 0.01 10.24
CA ASN A 51 0.50 0.26 11.68
C ASN A 51 1.48 1.38 12.02
N ASP A 52 1.81 1.55 13.30
CA ASP A 52 2.70 2.65 13.72
C ASP A 52 4.11 2.51 13.20
N GLN A 53 4.51 1.32 12.77
CA GLN A 53 5.87 1.04 12.36
C GLN A 53 6.01 0.87 10.85
N TYR A 54 5.02 0.28 10.18
CA TYR A 54 5.16 -0.12 8.78
C TYR A 54 4.18 0.58 7.86
N ARG A 55 4.62 0.79 6.62
CA ARG A 55 3.76 1.25 5.53
C ARG A 55 3.90 0.29 4.36
N VAL A 56 2.85 0.20 3.56
CA VAL A 56 2.88 -0.55 2.30
C VAL A 56 3.04 0.45 1.17
N CYS A 57 4.11 0.32 0.42
CA CYS A 57 4.42 1.18 -0.72
C CYS A 57 4.18 0.42 -2.02
N PHE A 58 3.70 1.11 -3.04
CA PHE A 58 3.37 0.48 -4.31
C PHE A 58 3.30 1.52 -5.42
N ILE A 59 3.36 1.04 -6.66
CA ILE A 59 3.08 1.85 -7.84
C ILE A 59 1.71 1.45 -8.34
N TRP A 60 0.80 2.40 -8.50
CA TRP A 60 -0.53 2.14 -9.06
C TRP A 60 -0.52 2.45 -10.54
N ARG A 61 -0.86 1.47 -11.35
CA ARG A 61 -0.82 1.59 -12.80
C ARG A 61 -1.78 0.58 -13.40
N GLU A 62 -2.55 1.03 -14.40
CA GLU A 62 -3.49 0.15 -15.11
C GLU A 62 -4.43 -0.58 -14.16
N ASN A 63 -4.91 0.14 -13.15
CA ASN A 63 -5.83 -0.38 -12.13
C ASN A 63 -5.27 -1.55 -11.34
N ASP A 64 -3.96 -1.59 -11.14
CA ASP A 64 -3.32 -2.61 -10.34
C ASP A 64 -2.11 -2.03 -9.62
N ALA A 65 -1.67 -2.73 -8.58
CA ALA A 65 -0.51 -2.35 -7.79
C ALA A 65 0.71 -3.14 -8.23
N TYR A 66 1.81 -2.43 -8.45
CA TYR A 66 3.09 -3.02 -8.84
C TYR A 66 4.17 -2.64 -7.84
N GLU A 67 5.22 -3.43 -7.77
CA GLU A 67 6.38 -3.21 -6.91
C GLU A 67 5.96 -2.96 -5.47
N VAL A 68 5.10 -3.83 -4.96
CA VAL A 68 4.56 -3.71 -3.61
C VAL A 68 5.64 -4.06 -2.59
N GLU A 69 5.82 -3.19 -1.61
CA GLU A 69 6.89 -3.32 -0.62
C GLU A 69 6.37 -2.90 0.75
N ILE A 70 6.75 -3.64 1.79
CA ILE A 70 6.45 -3.27 3.17
C ILE A 70 7.69 -2.58 3.73
N VAL A 71 7.54 -1.34 4.16
CA VAL A 71 8.66 -0.49 4.57
C VAL A 71 8.52 -0.13 6.03
N ASP A 72 9.63 -0.26 6.77
CA ASP A 72 9.72 0.19 8.14
C ASP A 72 9.87 1.72 8.15
N TYR A 73 8.95 2.37 8.81
CA TYR A 73 8.83 3.84 8.76
C TYR A 73 9.29 4.52 10.04
N HIS A 74 10.07 3.85 10.78
CA HIS A 74 10.50 4.31 12.09
C HIS A 74 11.64 5.30 12.03
#